data_119c3531121935bb7accd080d5a15399
#
_entry.id   119c3531121935bb7accd080d5a15399
#
_cell.length_a   1.000
_cell.length_b   1.000
_cell.length_c   1.000
_cell.angle_alpha   90.00
_cell.angle_beta   90.00
_cell.angle_gamma   90.00
#
_symmetry.space_group_name_H-M   'P 1'
#
loop_
_entity.id
_entity.type
_entity.pdbx_description
1 polymer ?
#
loop_
_entity_poly.entity_id
_entity_poly.type
_entity_poly.pdbx_seq_one_letter_code
_entity_poly.pdbx_strand_id
1 'polypeptide(L)'
;MARLLYVHPTLRARDVTALAEWYRDTLGFEIRLLWGEPGGHAIIRRDEIRLGIAPRDEQFGPVSLYVFVEDIDAFYAEFLARGITPSRPLEVTDYQMKDFDFADPDGNRLCFGETVETLNPSA
;
A
#
# COMPACT_ATOMS: atom_id res chain seq x y z
N MET A 1 -25.34 -17.65 10.42
CA MET A 1 -24.22 -17.95 9.50
C MET A 1 -23.18 -16.86 9.50
N ALA A 2 -21.94 -17.26 9.53
CA ALA A 2 -20.85 -16.30 9.48
C ALA A 2 -20.62 -15.86 8.03
N ARG A 3 -20.09 -14.64 7.87
CA ARG A 3 -19.80 -14.08 6.57
C ARG A 3 -18.55 -13.23 6.67
N LEU A 4 -17.59 -13.44 5.78
CA LEU A 4 -16.39 -12.62 5.72
C LEU A 4 -16.75 -11.28 5.09
N LEU A 5 -16.34 -10.18 5.71
CA LEU A 5 -16.74 -8.85 5.26
C LEU A 5 -15.69 -8.16 4.42
N TYR A 6 -14.47 -8.09 4.91
CA TYR A 6 -13.36 -7.46 4.22
C TYR A 6 -12.08 -7.81 4.96
N VAL A 7 -10.96 -7.34 4.42
CA VAL A 7 -9.66 -7.62 5.02
C VAL A 7 -8.87 -6.32 5.14
N HIS A 8 -8.11 -6.18 6.21
CA HIS A 8 -7.15 -5.10 6.39
C HIS A 8 -5.74 -5.69 6.38
N PRO A 9 -4.97 -5.52 5.30
CA PRO A 9 -3.57 -5.87 5.36
C PRO A 9 -2.86 -4.99 6.39
N THR A 10 -1.90 -5.56 7.10
CA THR A 10 -1.19 -4.84 8.15
C THR A 10 0.27 -4.67 7.79
N LEU A 11 0.69 -3.43 7.67
CA LEU A 11 2.09 -3.07 7.48
C LEU A 11 2.81 -3.14 8.81
N ARG A 12 4.12 -3.34 8.78
CA ARG A 12 4.94 -3.39 9.99
C ARG A 12 5.88 -2.21 10.03
N ALA A 13 6.03 -1.61 11.20
CA ALA A 13 6.79 -0.38 11.35
C ALA A 13 7.64 -0.40 12.61
N ARG A 14 8.80 0.23 12.52
CA ARG A 14 9.61 0.49 13.70
C ARG A 14 8.97 1.55 14.58
N ASP A 15 8.31 2.51 13.94
CA ASP A 15 7.58 3.58 14.61
C ASP A 15 6.25 3.73 13.87
N VAL A 16 5.18 3.25 14.48
CA VAL A 16 3.86 3.21 13.85
C VAL A 16 3.38 4.61 13.48
N THR A 17 3.51 5.57 14.40
CA THR A 17 3.07 6.93 14.14
C THR A 17 3.85 7.54 12.99
N ALA A 18 5.16 7.36 12.98
CA ALA A 18 6.00 7.91 11.91
C ALA A 18 5.62 7.33 10.55
N LEU A 19 5.34 6.04 10.46
CA LEU A 19 4.95 5.45 9.19
C LEU A 19 3.58 5.92 8.75
N ALA A 20 2.63 6.04 9.68
CA ALA A 20 1.31 6.57 9.36
C ALA A 20 1.42 7.99 8.80
N GLU A 21 2.22 8.82 9.42
CA GLU A 21 2.44 10.19 8.95
C GLU A 21 3.11 10.23 7.59
N TRP A 22 4.04 9.31 7.35
CA TRP A 22 4.70 9.23 6.05
C TRP A 22 3.68 8.91 4.94
N TYR A 23 2.79 7.96 5.18
CA TYR A 23 1.75 7.64 4.18
C TYR A 23 0.79 8.80 3.97
N ARG A 24 0.45 9.52 5.06
CA ARG A 24 -0.40 10.70 4.94
C ARG A 24 0.26 11.79 4.10
N ASP A 25 1.50 12.11 4.44
CA ASP A 25 2.18 13.25 3.83
C ASP A 25 2.72 12.95 2.44
N THR A 26 3.03 11.69 2.17
CA THR A 26 3.67 11.30 0.92
C THR A 26 2.69 10.72 -0.09
N LEU A 27 1.74 9.91 0.35
CA LEU A 27 0.82 9.24 -0.55
C LEU A 27 -0.63 9.66 -0.37
N GLY A 28 -0.89 10.67 0.45
CA GLY A 28 -2.24 11.21 0.58
C GLY A 28 -3.21 10.31 1.32
N PHE A 29 -2.72 9.41 2.13
CA PHE A 29 -3.59 8.62 2.99
C PHE A 29 -4.12 9.48 4.12
N GLU A 30 -5.25 9.08 4.64
CA GLU A 30 -5.86 9.70 5.81
C GLU A 30 -5.62 8.79 7.00
N ILE A 31 -5.19 9.35 8.13
CA ILE A 31 -5.05 8.58 9.37
C ILE A 31 -6.43 8.48 9.99
N ARG A 32 -6.98 7.27 10.03
CA ARG A 32 -8.31 7.02 10.56
C ARG A 32 -8.29 6.64 12.03
N LEU A 33 -7.21 6.03 12.47
CA LEU A 33 -7.04 5.61 13.84
C LEU A 33 -5.58 5.66 14.18
N LEU A 34 -5.27 6.22 15.34
CA LEU A 34 -3.93 6.18 15.90
C LEU A 34 -4.13 5.88 17.37
N TRP A 35 -3.71 4.69 17.80
CA TRP A 35 -4.06 4.18 19.10
C TRP A 35 -2.86 3.57 19.80
N GLY A 36 -2.75 3.84 21.08
CA GLY A 36 -1.71 3.24 21.90
C GLY A 36 -0.39 4.00 21.83
N GLU A 37 0.35 3.98 22.94
CA GLU A 37 1.63 4.65 23.08
C GLU A 37 2.53 3.84 23.98
N PRO A 38 3.81 3.69 23.65
CA PRO A 38 4.39 3.76 22.31
C PRO A 38 4.09 2.49 21.52
N GLY A 39 4.37 2.50 20.25
CA GLY A 39 4.25 1.27 19.47
C GLY A 39 2.84 0.78 19.27
N GLY A 40 1.87 1.67 19.25
CA GLY A 40 0.47 1.31 19.12
C GLY A 40 0.08 0.78 17.75
N HIS A 41 -1.12 1.13 17.32
CA HIS A 41 -1.65 0.70 16.03
C HIS A 41 -2.17 1.91 15.28
N ALA A 42 -2.15 1.83 13.95
CA ALA A 42 -2.77 2.85 13.13
C ALA A 42 -3.61 2.19 12.05
N ILE A 43 -4.62 2.90 11.59
CA ILE A 43 -5.36 2.55 10.39
C ILE A 43 -5.29 3.75 9.48
N ILE A 44 -4.87 3.53 8.25
CA ILE A 44 -4.80 4.57 7.24
C ILE A 44 -5.70 4.17 6.07
N ARG A 45 -6.18 5.17 5.37
CA ARG A 45 -7.13 4.96 4.28
C ARG A 45 -6.84 5.91 3.12
N ARG A 46 -6.94 5.38 1.92
CA ARG A 46 -7.01 6.20 0.71
C ARG A 46 -7.99 5.50 -0.22
N ASP A 47 -9.00 6.23 -0.70
CA ASP A 47 -10.05 5.70 -1.56
C ASP A 47 -10.70 4.48 -0.89
N GLU A 48 -10.68 3.33 -1.56
CA GLU A 48 -11.31 2.12 -1.04
C GLU A 48 -10.38 1.26 -0.19
N ILE A 49 -9.14 1.71 0.01
CA ILE A 49 -8.13 0.90 0.66
C ILE A 49 -7.93 1.32 2.10
N ARG A 50 -7.95 0.36 3.00
CA ARG A 50 -7.56 0.55 4.40
C ARG A 50 -6.41 -0.38 4.71
N LEU A 51 -5.37 0.18 5.31
CA LEU A 51 -4.21 -0.58 5.75
C LEU A 51 -4.04 -0.37 7.24
N GLY A 52 -3.73 -1.44 7.94
CA GLY A 52 -3.32 -1.34 9.33
C GLY A 52 -1.82 -1.12 9.39
N ILE A 53 -1.35 -0.55 10.49
CA ILE A 53 0.08 -0.45 10.78
C ILE A 53 0.26 -0.91 12.20
N ALA A 54 1.17 -1.85 12.40
CA ALA A 54 1.49 -2.41 13.70
C ALA A 54 3.00 -2.48 13.89
N PRO A 55 3.46 -2.58 15.13
CA PRO A 55 4.90 -2.65 15.39
C PRO A 55 5.53 -3.90 14.77
N ARG A 56 6.73 -3.77 14.24
CA ARG A 56 7.51 -4.92 13.84
C ARG A 56 8.23 -5.49 15.06
N ASP A 57 8.49 -6.78 15.03
CA ASP A 57 9.24 -7.45 16.07
C ASP A 57 9.95 -8.67 15.50
N GLU A 58 10.46 -9.54 16.35
CA GLU A 58 11.17 -10.73 15.87
C GLU A 58 10.27 -11.69 15.11
N GLN A 59 8.98 -11.66 15.38
CA GLN A 59 8.02 -12.54 14.75
C GLN A 59 7.40 -11.93 13.50
N PHE A 60 7.19 -10.62 13.49
CA PHE A 60 6.50 -9.93 12.40
C PHE A 60 7.36 -8.84 11.78
N GLY A 61 7.84 -9.09 10.57
CA GLY A 61 8.62 -8.12 9.81
C GLY A 61 7.83 -7.51 8.67
N PRO A 62 8.54 -6.83 7.75
CA PRO A 62 7.89 -6.18 6.62
C PRO A 62 7.08 -7.15 5.77
N VAL A 63 6.03 -6.64 5.17
CA VAL A 63 5.10 -7.44 4.36
C VAL A 63 5.11 -6.98 2.92
N SER A 64 4.46 -7.75 2.07
CA SER A 64 4.33 -7.47 0.65
C SER A 64 2.85 -7.48 0.28
N LEU A 65 2.41 -6.46 -0.45
CA LEU A 65 1.01 -6.33 -0.86
C LEU A 65 0.94 -6.06 -2.36
N TYR A 66 -0.17 -6.50 -2.97
CA TYR A 66 -0.51 -6.08 -4.32
C TYR A 66 -1.79 -5.26 -4.25
N VAL A 67 -1.75 -4.03 -4.75
CA VAL A 67 -2.88 -3.10 -4.70
C VAL A 67 -3.36 -2.86 -6.11
N PHE A 68 -4.63 -3.14 -6.38
CA PHE A 68 -5.21 -2.88 -7.68
C PHE A 68 -5.63 -1.43 -7.78
N VAL A 69 -5.23 -0.77 -8.87
CA VAL A 69 -5.40 0.67 -9.08
C VAL A 69 -6.17 0.90 -10.37
N GLU A 70 -7.07 1.85 -10.34
CA GLU A 70 -7.73 2.33 -11.54
C GLU A 70 -6.97 3.54 -12.03
N ASP A 71 -6.60 3.57 -13.32
CA ASP A 71 -5.78 4.61 -13.92
C ASP A 71 -4.37 4.64 -13.34
N ILE A 72 -3.65 3.55 -13.56
CA ILE A 72 -2.30 3.39 -13.01
C ILE A 72 -1.33 4.45 -13.57
N ASP A 73 -1.53 4.91 -14.80
CA ASP A 73 -0.65 5.92 -15.38
C ASP A 73 -0.72 7.22 -14.59
N ALA A 74 -1.91 7.64 -14.22
CA ALA A 74 -2.09 8.85 -13.42
C ALA A 74 -1.52 8.68 -12.03
N PHE A 75 -1.73 7.51 -11.42
CA PHE A 75 -1.19 7.25 -10.09
C PHE A 75 0.33 7.24 -10.10
N TYR A 76 0.94 6.63 -11.10
CA TYR A 76 2.39 6.59 -11.21
C TYR A 76 2.96 8.00 -11.38
N ALA A 77 2.32 8.84 -12.20
CA ALA A 77 2.75 10.22 -12.38
C ALA A 77 2.67 11.00 -11.05
N GLU A 78 1.60 10.79 -10.29
CA GLU A 78 1.46 11.41 -8.97
C GLU A 78 2.58 10.94 -8.03
N PHE A 79 2.85 9.63 -8.04
CA PHE A 79 3.88 9.00 -7.22
C PHE A 79 5.24 9.65 -7.50
N LEU A 80 5.61 9.77 -8.77
CA LEU A 80 6.87 10.39 -9.15
C LEU A 80 6.92 11.88 -8.79
N ALA A 81 5.81 12.58 -8.98
CA ALA A 81 5.73 14.00 -8.67
C ALA A 81 5.91 14.28 -7.18
N ARG A 82 5.62 13.32 -6.32
CA ARG A 82 5.83 13.44 -4.89
C ARG A 82 7.24 13.08 -4.47
N GLY A 83 8.10 12.77 -5.44
CA GLY A 83 9.51 12.50 -5.18
C GLY A 83 9.81 11.10 -4.69
N ILE A 84 8.87 10.17 -4.84
CA ILE A 84 9.09 8.79 -4.44
C ILE A 84 9.74 8.05 -5.60
N THR A 85 10.78 7.26 -5.29
CA THR A 85 11.46 6.47 -6.30
C THR A 85 10.93 5.04 -6.27
N PRO A 86 10.38 4.55 -7.39
CA PRO A 86 9.94 3.16 -7.41
C PRO A 86 11.14 2.21 -7.37
N SER A 87 10.96 1.06 -6.75
CA SER A 87 11.99 0.03 -6.77
C SER A 87 11.98 -0.75 -8.09
N ARG A 88 10.86 -0.72 -8.80
CA ARG A 88 10.73 -1.23 -10.16
C ARG A 88 9.80 -0.29 -10.92
N PRO A 89 10.20 0.23 -12.08
CA PRO A 89 9.39 1.21 -12.80
C PRO A 89 8.13 0.60 -13.38
N LEU A 90 7.18 1.46 -13.75
CA LEU A 90 5.94 1.04 -14.37
C LEU A 90 6.22 0.32 -15.69
N GLU A 91 5.66 -0.86 -15.83
CA GLU A 91 5.83 -1.67 -17.04
C GLU A 91 4.65 -2.60 -17.22
N VAL A 92 4.44 -3.06 -18.45
CA VAL A 92 3.48 -4.13 -18.72
C VAL A 92 4.21 -5.45 -18.50
N THR A 93 3.64 -6.29 -17.67
CA THR A 93 4.26 -7.57 -17.31
C THR A 93 3.77 -8.68 -18.25
N ASP A 94 4.45 -9.83 -18.21
CA ASP A 94 4.01 -10.97 -19.00
C ASP A 94 2.82 -11.69 -18.38
N TYR A 95 2.39 -11.32 -17.18
CA TYR A 95 1.13 -11.78 -16.61
C TYR A 95 0.02 -10.74 -16.85
N GLN A 96 0.24 -9.85 -17.79
CA GLN A 96 -0.74 -8.90 -18.33
C GLN A 96 -1.29 -7.92 -17.29
N MET A 97 -0.42 -7.48 -16.44
CA MET A 97 -0.68 -6.35 -15.55
C MET A 97 0.23 -5.20 -15.95
N LYS A 98 -0.20 -3.99 -15.69
CA LYS A 98 0.68 -2.83 -15.80
C LYS A 98 0.92 -2.37 -14.39
N ASP A 99 2.15 -2.54 -13.90
CA ASP A 99 2.40 -2.31 -12.48
C ASP A 99 3.79 -1.78 -12.19
N PHE A 100 3.97 -1.30 -10.98
CA PHE A 100 5.27 -0.88 -10.47
C PHE A 100 5.35 -1.21 -8.98
N ASP A 101 6.58 -1.25 -8.45
CA ASP A 101 6.83 -1.60 -7.06
C ASP A 101 7.48 -0.45 -6.32
N PHE A 102 7.20 -0.35 -5.03
CA PHE A 102 8.02 0.48 -4.16
C PHE A 102 8.13 -0.14 -2.77
N ALA A 103 9.14 0.30 -2.03
CA ALA A 103 9.30 -0.09 -0.65
C ALA A 103 9.12 1.15 0.22
N ASP A 104 8.31 1.05 1.26
CA ASP A 104 8.15 2.17 2.18
C ASP A 104 9.36 2.26 3.12
N PRO A 105 9.44 3.29 3.98
CA PRO A 105 10.61 3.46 4.85
C PRO A 105 10.89 2.29 5.78
N ASP A 106 9.89 1.46 6.06
CA ASP A 106 10.06 0.29 6.91
C ASP A 106 10.27 -1.00 6.13
N GLY A 107 10.39 -0.90 4.81
CA GLY A 107 10.65 -2.06 3.97
C GLY A 107 9.43 -2.86 3.57
N ASN A 108 8.23 -2.42 3.91
CA ASN A 108 7.03 -3.04 3.35
C ASN A 108 7.01 -2.77 1.86
N ARG A 109 6.69 -3.79 1.07
CA ARG A 109 6.70 -3.68 -0.38
C ARG A 109 5.28 -3.65 -0.91
N LEU A 110 4.97 -2.62 -1.68
CA LEU A 110 3.68 -2.49 -2.31
C LEU A 110 3.87 -2.50 -3.82
N CYS A 111 3.13 -3.38 -4.48
CA CYS A 111 3.03 -3.37 -5.93
C CYS A 111 1.67 -2.77 -6.27
N PHE A 112 1.67 -1.73 -7.10
CA PHE A 112 0.45 -1.10 -7.58
C PHE A 112 0.25 -1.48 -9.02
N GLY A 113 -0.94 -1.95 -9.38
CA GLY A 113 -1.14 -2.41 -10.73
C GLY A 113 -2.57 -2.31 -11.23
N GLU A 114 -2.67 -2.35 -12.55
CA GLU A 114 -3.95 -2.33 -13.24
C GLU A 114 -3.93 -3.43 -14.29
N THR A 115 -5.04 -4.16 -14.42
CA THR A 115 -5.16 -5.20 -15.43
C THR A 115 -5.17 -4.55 -16.80
N VAL A 116 -4.34 -5.06 -17.74
CA VAL A 116 -4.40 -4.55 -19.10
C VAL A 116 -5.67 -5.08 -19.78
N GLU A 117 -6.20 -4.27 -20.66
CA GLU A 117 -7.50 -4.51 -21.24
C GLU A 117 -7.62 -5.88 -21.92
N THR A 118 -6.55 -6.30 -22.59
CA THR A 118 -6.58 -7.56 -23.32
C THR A 118 -6.74 -8.76 -22.41
N LEU A 119 -6.45 -8.63 -21.13
CA LEU A 119 -6.60 -9.70 -20.18
C LEU A 119 -7.92 -9.65 -19.46
N ASN A 120 -8.52 -8.51 -19.39
CA ASN A 120 -9.72 -8.35 -18.62
C ASN A 120 -10.87 -9.10 -19.26
N PRO A 121 -11.24 -10.24 -18.78
CA PRO A 121 -12.30 -11.02 -19.37
C PRO A 121 -13.66 -10.52 -18.97
N SER A 122 -13.77 -9.32 -18.62
CA SER A 122 -14.99 -8.77 -18.14
C SER A 122 -15.51 -9.61 -17.07
N ALA A 123 -14.58 -10.14 -16.62
CA ALA A 123 -14.92 -11.15 -15.74
C ALA A 123 -15.90 -10.94 -14.98
#